data_4b28e0e28b0b09b391ccbc0e2ea20eaa
#
_entry.id   4b28e0e28b0b09b391ccbc0e2ea20eaa
#
_cell.length_a   1.000
_cell.length_b   1.000
_cell.length_c   1.000
_cell.angle_alpha   90.00
_cell.angle_beta   90.00
_cell.angle_gamma   90.00
#
_symmetry.space_group_name_H-M   'P 1'
#
loop_
_entity.id
_entity.type
_entity.pdbx_description
1 polymer ?
#
loop_
_entity_poly.entity_id
_entity_poly.type
_entity_poly.pdbx_seq_one_letter_code
_entity_poly.pdbx_strand_id
1 'polypeptide(L)'
;MFVDELTIKLLAGSGGDGCTSFRREKFVPMGGPDGGNGGKGASIIFEVDKNLKTLVDLSYRKNIKAPKGENGKGSNKYGKNAEDIIIAVPEGTTVINTETNEVMADLINDKERFVVAHGGRGGKGNKSFATHDVPAPKFSEKGEPGEEVIVKLELKVLADVGLIGMPSVGKSTLLSVISASKPKIAAYHFTTLNPNLGVVKLKNGDSFVMADLPGLIEGASNGVGLGIEFLKHAMRTRIIAHVVDMGSSEGRNPSEDYRVISCLLYTSPSPRDAHESR
;
A
#
# COMPACT_ATOMS: atom_id res chain seq x y z
N MET A 1 -5.24 -16.52 4.23
CA MET A 1 -4.58 -15.74 5.30
C MET A 1 -4.86 -14.28 4.99
N PHE A 2 -5.24 -13.46 5.95
CA PHE A 2 -5.44 -12.02 5.76
C PHE A 2 -4.23 -11.32 6.37
N VAL A 3 -3.63 -10.39 5.63
CA VAL A 3 -2.48 -9.59 6.07
C VAL A 3 -2.85 -8.13 5.84
N ASP A 4 -2.90 -7.37 6.91
CA ASP A 4 -3.26 -5.95 6.98
C ASP A 4 -2.08 -5.03 7.25
N GLU A 5 -1.00 -5.59 7.76
CA GLU A 5 0.24 -4.90 8.04
C GLU A 5 1.43 -5.70 7.54
N LEU A 6 2.35 -5.03 6.87
CA LEU A 6 3.51 -5.66 6.28
C LEU A 6 4.67 -4.67 6.18
N THR A 7 5.85 -5.08 6.60
CA THR A 7 7.10 -4.34 6.36
C THR A 7 7.86 -4.96 5.21
N ILE A 8 8.22 -4.14 4.22
CA ILE A 8 8.97 -4.55 3.04
C ILE A 8 10.16 -3.63 2.82
N LYS A 9 11.25 -4.23 2.34
CA LYS A 9 12.46 -3.53 1.91
C LYS A 9 12.43 -3.39 0.40
N LEU A 10 12.57 -2.17 -0.08
CA LEU A 10 12.55 -1.81 -1.48
C LEU A 10 13.91 -1.23 -1.87
N LEU A 11 14.51 -1.77 -2.92
CA LEU A 11 15.75 -1.28 -3.50
C LEU A 11 15.51 -0.96 -4.97
N ALA A 12 15.46 0.32 -5.29
CA ALA A 12 15.34 0.79 -6.66
C ALA A 12 16.60 0.47 -7.48
N GLY A 13 16.46 0.41 -8.80
CA GLY A 13 17.55 0.10 -9.69
C GLY A 13 18.62 1.20 -9.73
N SER A 14 19.89 0.85 -9.69
CA SER A 14 20.96 1.80 -9.95
C SER A 14 21.00 2.20 -11.44
N GLY A 15 21.46 3.39 -11.74
CA GLY A 15 21.76 3.80 -13.12
C GLY A 15 22.90 2.99 -13.72
N GLY A 16 22.92 2.88 -15.02
CA GLY A 16 24.04 2.33 -15.80
C GLY A 16 25.22 3.29 -15.79
N ASP A 17 26.45 2.77 -15.86
CA ASP A 17 27.64 3.61 -15.94
C ASP A 17 27.78 4.23 -17.33
N GLY A 18 28.29 5.46 -17.40
CA GLY A 18 28.73 6.06 -18.64
C GLY A 18 29.97 5.36 -19.20
N CYS A 19 30.16 5.42 -20.48
CA CYS A 19 31.27 4.78 -21.16
C CYS A 19 32.37 5.82 -21.46
N THR A 20 33.63 5.41 -21.28
CA THR A 20 34.79 6.13 -21.79
C THR A 20 35.28 5.42 -23.01
N SER A 21 35.04 5.98 -24.19
CA SER A 21 35.43 5.43 -25.50
C SER A 21 35.82 6.51 -26.46
N PHE A 22 36.66 6.14 -27.43
CA PHE A 22 37.17 7.04 -28.48
C PHE A 22 36.99 6.37 -29.85
N ARG A 23 36.51 7.15 -30.81
CA ARG A 23 36.32 6.70 -32.17
C ARG A 23 37.67 6.29 -32.77
N ARG A 24 37.75 5.12 -33.36
CA ARG A 24 38.92 4.63 -34.08
C ARG A 24 38.50 4.11 -35.45
N GLU A 25 39.01 4.74 -36.49
CA GLU A 25 38.74 4.33 -37.86
C GLU A 25 40.07 4.23 -38.63
N LYS A 26 40.06 3.53 -39.77
CA LYS A 26 41.25 3.19 -40.56
C LYS A 26 42.13 4.40 -40.91
N PHE A 27 41.52 5.57 -41.06
CA PHE A 27 42.24 6.83 -41.40
C PHE A 27 42.09 7.92 -40.36
N VAL A 28 41.52 7.61 -39.20
CA VAL A 28 41.32 8.54 -38.07
C VAL A 28 41.81 7.89 -36.79
N PRO A 29 43.15 7.81 -36.59
CA PRO A 29 43.71 7.10 -35.42
C PRO A 29 43.44 7.79 -34.11
N MET A 30 43.20 9.11 -34.12
CA MET A 30 42.84 9.93 -32.93
C MET A 30 41.46 10.55 -33.11
N GLY A 31 40.41 9.70 -33.12
CA GLY A 31 39.01 10.16 -33.14
C GLY A 31 38.59 10.78 -31.82
N GLY A 32 37.57 11.63 -31.85
CA GLY A 32 37.00 12.26 -30.66
C GLY A 32 36.30 11.27 -29.71
N PRO A 33 35.91 11.73 -28.53
CA PRO A 33 35.19 10.92 -27.55
C PRO A 33 33.82 10.49 -28.11
N ASP A 34 33.50 9.19 -27.98
CA ASP A 34 32.28 8.59 -28.48
C ASP A 34 31.57 7.70 -27.47
N GLY A 35 31.93 7.82 -26.18
CA GLY A 35 31.31 7.09 -25.12
C GLY A 35 29.87 7.59 -24.83
N GLY A 36 28.92 6.66 -24.89
CA GLY A 36 27.52 6.91 -24.61
C GLY A 36 27.20 6.97 -23.10
N ASN A 37 26.08 7.57 -22.74
CA ASN A 37 25.61 7.65 -21.37
C ASN A 37 24.98 6.29 -20.95
N GLY A 38 25.01 6.00 -19.66
CA GLY A 38 24.25 4.90 -19.08
C GLY A 38 22.74 5.17 -19.03
N GLY A 39 21.95 4.12 -18.98
CA GLY A 39 20.48 4.18 -18.83
C GLY A 39 20.06 4.45 -17.38
N LYS A 40 18.86 4.97 -17.17
CA LYS A 40 18.25 5.15 -15.87
C LYS A 40 17.92 3.77 -15.25
N GLY A 41 18.10 3.61 -13.94
CA GLY A 41 17.61 2.46 -13.17
C GLY A 41 16.09 2.50 -13.01
N ALA A 42 15.49 1.33 -12.76
CA ALA A 42 14.06 1.22 -12.55
C ALA A 42 13.63 1.80 -11.21
N SER A 43 12.53 2.52 -11.21
CA SER A 43 11.82 2.95 -9.99
C SER A 43 10.85 1.87 -9.53
N ILE A 44 10.42 1.94 -8.26
CA ILE A 44 9.39 1.08 -7.68
C ILE A 44 8.16 1.93 -7.42
N ILE A 45 7.03 1.50 -7.99
CA ILE A 45 5.77 2.25 -7.98
C ILE A 45 4.70 1.35 -7.35
N PHE A 46 3.96 1.86 -6.36
CA PHE A 46 2.72 1.24 -5.93
C PHE A 46 1.57 1.73 -6.80
N GLU A 47 0.71 0.81 -7.21
CA GLU A 47 -0.53 1.10 -7.94
C GLU A 47 -1.70 0.45 -7.22
N VAL A 48 -2.76 1.21 -6.98
CA VAL A 48 -3.98 0.69 -6.34
C VAL A 48 -4.74 -0.21 -7.30
N ASP A 49 -5.09 -1.40 -6.82
CA ASP A 49 -6.02 -2.32 -7.49
C ASP A 49 -7.18 -2.66 -6.55
N LYS A 50 -8.38 -2.18 -6.88
CA LYS A 50 -9.62 -2.41 -6.12
C LYS A 50 -10.01 -3.88 -5.99
N ASN A 51 -9.49 -4.77 -6.86
CA ASN A 51 -9.75 -6.20 -6.80
C ASN A 51 -8.95 -6.89 -5.68
N LEU A 52 -7.86 -6.26 -5.24
CA LEU A 52 -7.09 -6.74 -4.11
C LEU A 52 -7.76 -6.35 -2.80
N LYS A 53 -7.86 -7.31 -1.87
CA LYS A 53 -8.49 -7.11 -0.55
C LYS A 53 -7.52 -7.32 0.63
N THR A 54 -6.27 -7.67 0.35
CA THR A 54 -5.28 -8.01 1.37
C THR A 54 -3.86 -7.88 0.82
N LEU A 55 -2.90 -7.69 1.73
CA LEU A 55 -1.47 -7.61 1.39
C LEU A 55 -0.78 -8.99 1.36
N VAL A 56 -1.54 -10.09 1.33
CA VAL A 56 -0.98 -11.47 1.39
C VAL A 56 0.06 -11.72 0.31
N ASP A 57 -0.20 -11.30 -0.93
CA ASP A 57 0.71 -11.54 -2.05
C ASP A 57 2.08 -10.88 -1.84
N LEU A 58 2.09 -9.71 -1.20
CA LEU A 58 3.32 -9.01 -0.85
C LEU A 58 4.03 -9.62 0.35
N SER A 59 3.32 -10.33 1.23
CA SER A 59 3.93 -10.96 2.43
C SER A 59 4.98 -12.01 2.08
N TYR A 60 4.89 -12.59 0.90
CA TYR A 60 5.87 -13.54 0.37
C TYR A 60 7.10 -12.87 -0.27
N ARG A 61 7.06 -11.55 -0.51
CA ARG A 61 8.09 -10.78 -1.20
C ARG A 61 8.62 -9.64 -0.33
N LYS A 62 9.23 -9.98 0.80
CA LYS A 62 9.71 -8.97 1.78
C LYS A 62 10.86 -8.09 1.27
N ASN A 63 11.59 -8.53 0.24
CA ASN A 63 12.69 -7.78 -0.36
C ASN A 63 12.45 -7.69 -1.87
N ILE A 64 12.24 -6.49 -2.36
CA ILE A 64 12.01 -6.23 -3.79
C ILE A 64 13.17 -5.40 -4.31
N LYS A 65 13.82 -5.90 -5.36
CA LYS A 65 14.93 -5.23 -6.02
C LYS A 65 14.59 -4.95 -7.47
N ALA A 66 14.69 -3.70 -7.86
CA ALA A 66 14.44 -3.27 -9.22
C ALA A 66 15.69 -3.40 -10.11
N PRO A 67 15.53 -3.60 -11.44
CA PRO A 67 16.63 -3.79 -12.36
C PRO A 67 17.46 -2.53 -12.53
N LYS A 68 18.77 -2.72 -12.75
CA LYS A 68 19.74 -1.69 -13.06
C LYS A 68 19.56 -1.22 -14.52
N GLY A 69 19.82 0.06 -14.79
CA GLY A 69 19.97 0.59 -16.16
C GLY A 69 21.20 0.00 -16.86
N GLU A 70 21.13 -0.15 -18.18
CA GLU A 70 22.26 -0.63 -18.95
C GLU A 70 23.39 0.39 -18.96
N ASN A 71 24.65 -0.09 -18.99
CA ASN A 71 25.81 0.77 -19.14
C ASN A 71 25.87 1.34 -20.56
N GLY A 72 26.38 2.55 -20.71
CA GLY A 72 26.72 3.13 -22.00
C GLY A 72 27.82 2.32 -22.71
N LYS A 73 27.86 2.41 -24.03
CA LYS A 73 28.85 1.71 -24.89
C LYS A 73 29.52 2.73 -25.80
N GLY A 74 30.59 2.32 -26.45
CA GLY A 74 31.25 3.10 -27.49
C GLY A 74 30.33 3.36 -28.69
N SER A 75 30.82 4.14 -29.64
CA SER A 75 30.08 4.54 -30.85
C SER A 75 28.78 5.29 -30.56
N ASN A 76 28.77 6.12 -29.52
CA ASN A 76 27.62 6.92 -29.05
C ASN A 76 26.37 6.08 -28.65
N LYS A 77 26.52 4.79 -28.28
CA LYS A 77 25.41 3.94 -27.89
C LYS A 77 25.06 4.18 -26.44
N TYR A 78 23.90 4.76 -26.22
CA TYR A 78 23.33 4.93 -24.87
C TYR A 78 22.87 3.59 -24.29
N GLY A 79 23.01 3.42 -22.98
CA GLY A 79 22.41 2.30 -22.25
C GLY A 79 20.88 2.42 -22.24
N LYS A 80 20.18 1.29 -22.34
CA LYS A 80 18.73 1.23 -22.23
C LYS A 80 18.31 1.55 -20.79
N ASN A 81 17.27 2.37 -20.63
CA ASN A 81 16.63 2.56 -19.32
C ASN A 81 15.95 1.26 -18.87
N ALA A 82 16.04 0.97 -17.59
CA ALA A 82 15.30 -0.14 -17.01
C ALA A 82 13.80 0.21 -16.90
N GLU A 83 12.96 -0.81 -17.03
CA GLU A 83 11.50 -0.67 -16.88
C GLU A 83 11.13 -0.62 -15.39
N ASP A 84 10.26 0.33 -15.01
CA ASP A 84 9.81 0.48 -13.64
C ASP A 84 9.02 -0.73 -13.16
N ILE A 85 9.15 -1.06 -11.88
CA ILE A 85 8.36 -2.14 -11.26
C ILE A 85 7.09 -1.54 -10.68
N ILE A 86 5.95 -2.02 -11.19
CA ILE A 86 4.63 -1.68 -10.64
C ILE A 86 4.20 -2.81 -9.70
N ILE A 87 3.87 -2.44 -8.47
CA ILE A 87 3.40 -3.35 -7.42
C ILE A 87 1.96 -2.96 -7.09
N ALA A 88 1.04 -3.91 -7.32
CA ALA A 88 -0.36 -3.70 -6.98
C ALA A 88 -0.58 -3.78 -5.46
N VAL A 89 -1.32 -2.82 -4.92
CA VAL A 89 -1.72 -2.75 -3.50
C VAL A 89 -3.23 -2.54 -3.38
N PRO A 90 -3.87 -3.01 -2.30
CA PRO A 90 -5.28 -2.77 -2.05
C PRO A 90 -5.61 -1.28 -1.88
N GLU A 91 -6.85 -0.92 -2.18
CA GLU A 91 -7.42 0.40 -1.86
C GLU A 91 -7.41 0.62 -0.33
N GLY A 92 -7.04 1.83 0.10
CA GLY A 92 -6.90 2.19 1.52
C GLY A 92 -5.57 1.75 2.15
N THR A 93 -4.54 1.47 1.31
CA THR A 93 -3.20 1.18 1.80
C THR A 93 -2.45 2.47 2.15
N THR A 94 -2.01 2.59 3.39
CA THR A 94 -1.11 3.65 3.85
C THR A 94 0.32 3.17 3.78
N VAL A 95 1.19 3.99 3.21
CA VAL A 95 2.64 3.74 3.09
C VAL A 95 3.37 4.59 4.12
N ILE A 96 4.07 3.97 5.04
CA ILE A 96 4.78 4.64 6.13
C ILE A 96 6.28 4.32 6.00
N ASN A 97 7.12 5.33 6.03
CA ASN A 97 8.56 5.14 6.10
C ASN A 97 8.94 4.66 7.51
N THR A 98 9.62 3.51 7.63
CA THR A 98 9.97 2.95 8.95
C THR A 98 11.10 3.71 9.65
N GLU A 99 11.93 4.46 8.94
CA GLU A 99 13.04 5.22 9.51
C GLU A 99 12.58 6.56 10.10
N THR A 100 11.70 7.27 9.38
CA THR A 100 11.18 8.58 9.81
C THR A 100 9.84 8.51 10.53
N ASN A 101 9.14 7.37 10.43
CA ASN A 101 7.78 7.18 10.93
C ASN A 101 6.74 8.12 10.27
N GLU A 102 7.07 8.68 9.11
CA GLU A 102 6.20 9.58 8.36
C GLU A 102 5.34 8.83 7.35
N VAL A 103 4.10 9.28 7.19
CA VAL A 103 3.22 8.78 6.13
C VAL A 103 3.69 9.36 4.80
N MET A 104 4.18 8.50 3.93
CA MET A 104 4.63 8.87 2.58
C MET A 104 3.47 9.04 1.61
N ALA A 105 2.46 8.15 1.70
CA ALA A 105 1.28 8.20 0.86
C ALA A 105 0.10 7.46 1.51
N ASP A 106 -1.11 7.88 1.13
CA ASP A 106 -2.37 7.24 1.49
C ASP A 106 -3.11 6.92 0.18
N LEU A 107 -3.10 5.65 -0.21
CA LEU A 107 -3.54 5.19 -1.53
C LEU A 107 -5.00 4.76 -1.46
N ILE A 108 -5.91 5.64 -1.90
CA ILE A 108 -7.35 5.47 -1.72
C ILE A 108 -8.05 5.20 -3.05
N ASN A 109 -7.61 5.84 -4.15
CA ASN A 109 -8.31 5.81 -5.41
C ASN A 109 -7.83 4.67 -6.31
N ASP A 110 -8.74 4.01 -7.03
CA ASP A 110 -8.37 2.97 -8.01
C ASP A 110 -7.42 3.54 -9.06
N LYS A 111 -6.38 2.76 -9.40
CA LYS A 111 -5.31 3.14 -10.34
C LYS A 111 -4.44 4.32 -9.90
N GLU A 112 -4.57 4.78 -8.68
CA GLU A 112 -3.65 5.75 -8.12
C GLU A 112 -2.24 5.17 -8.04
N ARG A 113 -1.22 5.98 -8.41
CA ARG A 113 0.17 5.57 -8.44
C ARG A 113 1.02 6.44 -7.53
N PHE A 114 1.91 5.80 -6.79
CA PHE A 114 2.89 6.48 -5.96
C PHE A 114 4.27 5.87 -6.16
N VAL A 115 5.26 6.72 -6.49
CA VAL A 115 6.66 6.30 -6.62
C VAL A 115 7.27 6.22 -5.22
N VAL A 116 7.52 5.00 -4.76
CA VAL A 116 8.04 4.76 -3.39
C VAL A 116 9.55 4.86 -3.34
N ALA A 117 10.23 4.42 -4.39
CA ALA A 117 11.69 4.49 -4.47
C ALA A 117 12.11 4.82 -5.91
N HIS A 118 12.93 5.86 -6.04
CA HIS A 118 13.39 6.35 -7.35
C HIS A 118 14.62 5.60 -7.81
N GLY A 119 14.61 5.21 -9.10
CA GLY A 119 15.78 4.65 -9.77
C GLY A 119 16.87 5.69 -9.98
N GLY A 120 18.13 5.26 -9.82
CA GLY A 120 19.30 6.07 -9.99
C GLY A 120 19.47 6.58 -11.44
N ARG A 121 20.07 7.74 -11.61
CA ARG A 121 20.38 8.29 -12.93
C ARG A 121 21.52 7.53 -13.58
N GLY A 122 21.47 7.38 -14.89
CA GLY A 122 22.58 6.89 -15.69
C GLY A 122 23.74 7.89 -15.70
N GLY A 123 24.96 7.38 -15.55
CA GLY A 123 26.17 8.17 -15.62
C GLY A 123 26.43 8.71 -17.04
N LYS A 124 27.01 9.89 -17.15
CA LYS A 124 27.36 10.50 -18.43
C LYS A 124 28.60 9.85 -19.01
N GLY A 125 28.58 9.55 -20.32
CA GLY A 125 29.75 9.12 -21.08
C GLY A 125 30.74 10.27 -21.34
N ASN A 126 31.97 9.92 -21.71
CA ASN A 126 33.04 10.92 -21.91
C ASN A 126 32.70 11.95 -23.00
N LYS A 127 31.87 11.60 -23.97
CA LYS A 127 31.41 12.55 -24.98
C LYS A 127 30.65 13.73 -24.37
N SER A 128 29.87 13.52 -23.33
CA SER A 128 29.09 14.57 -22.68
C SER A 128 29.95 15.60 -21.93
N PHE A 129 31.23 15.31 -21.70
CA PHE A 129 32.18 16.17 -21.02
C PHE A 129 33.16 16.85 -21.99
N ALA A 130 33.03 16.58 -23.28
CA ALA A 130 33.87 17.24 -24.29
C ALA A 130 33.53 18.73 -24.36
N THR A 131 34.54 19.56 -24.12
CA THR A 131 34.49 21.03 -24.22
C THR A 131 35.60 21.52 -25.15
N HIS A 132 35.61 22.81 -25.48
CA HIS A 132 36.66 23.41 -26.25
C HIS A 132 38.04 23.25 -25.57
N ASP A 133 38.09 23.40 -24.26
CA ASP A 133 39.32 23.31 -23.47
C ASP A 133 39.77 21.87 -23.22
N VAL A 134 38.79 20.93 -23.13
CA VAL A 134 39.02 19.49 -22.93
C VAL A 134 38.32 18.71 -24.04
N PRO A 135 38.89 18.66 -25.27
CA PRO A 135 38.20 18.03 -26.40
C PRO A 135 38.14 16.50 -26.33
N ALA A 136 38.97 15.87 -25.51
CA ALA A 136 39.08 14.42 -25.39
C ALA A 136 39.13 13.94 -23.94
N PRO A 137 38.04 14.09 -23.15
CA PRO A 137 37.99 13.66 -21.75
C PRO A 137 38.16 12.14 -21.66
N LYS A 138 39.01 11.70 -20.71
CA LYS A 138 39.32 10.28 -20.47
C LYS A 138 38.57 9.70 -19.28
N PHE A 139 37.47 10.31 -18.90
CA PHE A 139 36.64 9.89 -17.76
C PHE A 139 35.16 9.87 -18.15
N SER A 140 34.39 9.14 -17.40
CA SER A 140 32.93 9.09 -17.45
C SER A 140 32.37 9.01 -16.03
N GLU A 141 31.10 9.34 -15.85
CA GLU A 141 30.40 9.19 -14.57
C GLU A 141 29.95 7.75 -14.36
N LYS A 142 29.96 7.31 -13.12
CA LYS A 142 29.25 6.11 -12.70
C LYS A 142 27.76 6.40 -12.60
N GLY A 143 26.94 5.39 -12.81
CA GLY A 143 25.51 5.48 -12.53
C GLY A 143 25.27 5.73 -11.05
N GLU A 144 24.28 6.56 -10.74
CA GLU A 144 23.85 6.81 -9.37
C GLU A 144 23.21 5.55 -8.77
N PRO A 145 23.37 5.29 -7.47
CA PRO A 145 22.62 4.22 -6.80
C PRO A 145 21.12 4.54 -6.86
N GLY A 146 20.29 3.52 -6.90
CA GLY A 146 18.85 3.65 -6.67
C GLY A 146 18.56 3.85 -5.17
N GLU A 147 17.41 4.45 -4.89
CA GLU A 147 16.96 4.64 -3.50
C GLU A 147 16.69 3.29 -2.82
N GLU A 148 17.08 3.21 -1.55
CA GLU A 148 16.75 2.10 -0.67
C GLU A 148 15.80 2.62 0.41
N VAL A 149 14.62 2.02 0.52
CA VAL A 149 13.59 2.45 1.49
C VAL A 149 12.99 1.21 2.14
N ILE A 150 12.81 1.27 3.46
CA ILE A 150 12.04 0.27 4.20
C ILE A 150 10.71 0.90 4.54
N VAL A 151 9.62 0.33 4.01
CA VAL A 151 8.27 0.84 4.23
C VAL A 151 7.42 -0.16 4.96
N LYS A 152 6.58 0.36 5.84
CA LYS A 152 5.49 -0.34 6.47
C LYS A 152 4.23 -0.01 5.69
N LEU A 153 3.54 -1.03 5.20
CA LEU A 153 2.23 -0.92 4.58
C LEU A 153 1.16 -1.24 5.62
N GLU A 154 0.19 -0.38 5.78
CA GLU A 154 -0.97 -0.58 6.66
C GLU A 154 -2.25 -0.46 5.85
N LEU A 155 -3.12 -1.46 5.94
CA LEU A 155 -4.43 -1.43 5.30
C LEU A 155 -5.45 -0.81 6.25
N LYS A 156 -5.94 0.41 5.93
CA LYS A 156 -6.92 1.12 6.75
C LYS A 156 -8.33 0.55 6.65
N VAL A 157 -8.68 -0.09 5.55
CA VAL A 157 -10.00 -0.69 5.35
C VAL A 157 -10.03 -2.06 6.00
N LEU A 158 -10.87 -2.22 7.03
CA LEU A 158 -11.03 -3.48 7.76
C LEU A 158 -11.90 -4.48 6.99
N ALA A 159 -13.03 -4.00 6.47
CA ALA A 159 -14.00 -4.82 5.74
C ALA A 159 -14.90 -3.93 4.86
N ASP A 160 -15.52 -4.55 3.85
CA ASP A 160 -16.53 -3.86 3.04
C ASP A 160 -17.82 -3.66 3.83
N VAL A 161 -18.20 -4.63 4.70
CA VAL A 161 -19.39 -4.58 5.55
C VAL A 161 -19.03 -4.90 7.00
N GLY A 162 -19.37 -4.02 7.93
CA GLY A 162 -19.26 -4.21 9.35
C GLY A 162 -20.61 -4.63 9.96
N LEU A 163 -20.66 -5.78 10.62
CA LEU A 163 -21.85 -6.19 11.41
C LEU A 163 -21.78 -5.55 12.80
N ILE A 164 -22.81 -4.80 13.14
CA ILE A 164 -22.99 -4.22 14.46
C ILE A 164 -24.32 -4.65 15.05
N GLY A 165 -24.44 -4.61 16.35
CA GLY A 165 -25.66 -5.00 17.07
C GLY A 165 -25.34 -5.40 18.50
N MET A 166 -26.35 -5.53 19.32
CA MET A 166 -26.26 -5.97 20.72
C MET A 166 -25.57 -7.33 20.85
N PRO A 167 -25.00 -7.70 22.00
CA PRO A 167 -24.52 -9.05 22.24
C PRO A 167 -25.65 -10.09 22.00
N SER A 168 -25.29 -11.30 21.61
CA SER A 168 -26.18 -12.45 21.41
C SER A 168 -27.26 -12.31 20.32
N VAL A 169 -27.32 -11.20 19.56
CA VAL A 169 -28.29 -11.04 18.45
C VAL A 169 -27.96 -11.90 17.22
N GLY A 170 -26.95 -12.75 17.29
CA GLY A 170 -26.62 -13.70 16.22
C GLY A 170 -25.67 -13.18 15.12
N LYS A 171 -24.93 -12.07 15.31
CA LYS A 171 -23.97 -11.53 14.33
C LYS A 171 -22.95 -12.55 13.87
N SER A 172 -22.26 -13.19 14.82
CA SER A 172 -21.22 -14.19 14.51
C SER A 172 -21.81 -15.45 13.87
N THR A 173 -23.03 -15.82 14.25
CA THR A 173 -23.76 -16.92 13.62
C THR A 173 -24.10 -16.56 12.17
N LEU A 174 -24.62 -15.37 11.91
CA LEU A 174 -24.89 -14.87 10.56
C LEU A 174 -23.62 -14.92 9.72
N LEU A 175 -22.52 -14.36 10.22
CA LEU A 175 -21.23 -14.36 9.52
C LEU A 175 -20.75 -15.79 9.20
N SER A 176 -20.90 -16.73 10.13
CA SER A 176 -20.48 -18.12 9.93
C SER A 176 -21.28 -18.86 8.86
N VAL A 177 -22.57 -18.52 8.70
CA VAL A 177 -23.48 -19.14 7.70
C VAL A 177 -23.24 -18.59 6.30
N ILE A 178 -23.03 -17.27 6.16
CA ILE A 178 -22.90 -16.63 4.83
C ILE A 178 -21.47 -16.62 4.30
N SER A 179 -20.47 -16.84 5.18
CA SER A 179 -19.07 -16.86 4.78
C SER A 179 -18.74 -18.11 3.97
N ALA A 180 -18.02 -17.93 2.85
CA ALA A 180 -17.58 -19.02 1.98
C ALA A 180 -16.51 -19.93 2.63
N SER A 181 -15.90 -19.50 3.73
CA SER A 181 -14.94 -20.27 4.54
C SER A 181 -15.17 -19.93 6.01
N LYS A 182 -14.71 -20.79 6.92
CA LYS A 182 -14.81 -20.49 8.37
C LYS A 182 -14.23 -19.10 8.66
N PRO A 183 -14.99 -18.22 9.35
CA PRO A 183 -14.49 -16.90 9.75
C PRO A 183 -13.18 -17.04 10.51
N LYS A 184 -12.26 -16.15 10.27
CA LYS A 184 -10.96 -16.10 10.94
C LYS A 184 -10.93 -14.93 11.90
N ILE A 185 -10.48 -15.17 13.11
CA ILE A 185 -10.13 -14.13 14.06
C ILE A 185 -8.89 -13.43 13.51
N ALA A 186 -9.00 -12.15 13.24
CA ALA A 186 -7.86 -11.33 12.83
C ALA A 186 -7.37 -10.53 14.05
N ALA A 187 -6.12 -10.75 14.43
CA ALA A 187 -5.47 -9.97 15.48
C ALA A 187 -4.84 -8.73 14.81
N TYR A 188 -5.47 -7.59 14.98
CA TYR A 188 -4.91 -6.32 14.52
C TYR A 188 -4.20 -5.64 15.68
N HIS A 189 -2.99 -5.13 15.44
CA HIS A 189 -2.20 -4.44 16.46
C HIS A 189 -2.87 -3.16 17.01
N PHE A 190 -3.85 -2.65 16.29
CA PHE A 190 -4.61 -1.45 16.67
C PHE A 190 -5.99 -1.77 17.27
N THR A 191 -6.32 -3.05 17.49
CA THR A 191 -7.61 -3.47 18.05
C THR A 191 -7.41 -4.17 19.39
N THR A 192 -8.05 -3.67 20.43
CA THR A 192 -8.16 -4.37 21.72
C THR A 192 -9.07 -5.61 21.63
N LEU A 193 -9.96 -5.64 20.62
CA LEU A 193 -10.90 -6.71 20.34
C LEU A 193 -10.66 -7.22 18.91
N ASN A 194 -10.39 -8.50 18.78
CA ASN A 194 -10.13 -9.14 17.49
C ASN A 194 -11.43 -9.38 16.72
N PRO A 195 -11.69 -8.69 15.60
CA PRO A 195 -12.90 -8.92 14.82
C PRO A 195 -12.82 -10.27 14.09
N ASN A 196 -13.98 -10.92 13.92
CA ASN A 196 -14.10 -12.08 13.06
C ASN A 196 -14.34 -11.63 11.63
N LEU A 197 -13.49 -12.04 10.70
CA LEU A 197 -13.62 -11.72 9.28
C LEU A 197 -14.11 -12.93 8.48
N GLY A 198 -15.08 -12.70 7.61
CA GLY A 198 -15.57 -13.68 6.66
C GLY A 198 -15.62 -13.14 5.23
N VAL A 199 -15.23 -13.97 4.27
CA VAL A 199 -15.35 -13.61 2.84
C VAL A 199 -16.69 -14.17 2.34
N VAL A 200 -17.56 -13.29 1.88
CA VAL A 200 -18.86 -13.62 1.28
C VAL A 200 -18.75 -13.60 -0.22
N LYS A 201 -19.13 -14.72 -0.88
CA LYS A 201 -19.15 -14.82 -2.33
C LYS A 201 -20.54 -14.50 -2.87
N LEU A 202 -20.61 -13.64 -3.85
CA LEU A 202 -21.84 -13.30 -4.57
C LEU A 202 -22.08 -14.28 -5.72
N LYS A 203 -23.35 -14.39 -6.16
CA LYS A 203 -23.74 -15.26 -7.27
C LYS A 203 -23.09 -14.90 -8.62
N ASN A 204 -22.68 -13.65 -8.79
CA ASN A 204 -21.97 -13.14 -9.99
C ASN A 204 -20.47 -13.46 -10.01
N GLY A 205 -19.94 -14.13 -8.98
CA GLY A 205 -18.53 -14.45 -8.84
C GLY A 205 -17.72 -13.44 -8.03
N ASP A 206 -18.24 -12.25 -7.75
CA ASP A 206 -17.61 -11.25 -6.90
C ASP A 206 -17.58 -11.71 -5.45
N SER A 207 -16.72 -11.09 -4.65
CA SER A 207 -16.65 -11.35 -3.22
C SER A 207 -16.42 -10.05 -2.45
N PHE A 208 -16.93 -9.99 -1.22
CA PHE A 208 -16.68 -8.90 -0.30
C PHE A 208 -16.30 -9.43 1.09
N VAL A 209 -15.62 -8.61 1.86
CA VAL A 209 -15.22 -8.95 3.23
C VAL A 209 -16.26 -8.41 4.20
N MET A 210 -16.74 -9.26 5.09
CA MET A 210 -17.63 -8.89 6.18
C MET A 210 -16.92 -9.10 7.52
N ALA A 211 -17.03 -8.12 8.41
CA ALA A 211 -16.45 -8.14 9.75
C ALA A 211 -17.57 -8.20 10.80
N ASP A 212 -17.46 -9.12 11.77
CA ASP A 212 -18.20 -9.04 13.01
C ASP A 212 -17.43 -8.15 13.97
N LEU A 213 -18.01 -6.99 14.32
CA LEU A 213 -17.42 -6.02 15.23
C LEU A 213 -17.94 -6.27 16.67
N PRO A 214 -17.18 -7.02 17.50
CA PRO A 214 -17.57 -7.30 18.87
C PRO A 214 -17.41 -6.06 19.78
N GLY A 215 -18.14 -6.01 20.87
CA GLY A 215 -17.79 -5.14 22.00
C GLY A 215 -18.48 -3.79 22.11
N LEU A 216 -19.67 -3.61 21.50
CA LEU A 216 -20.38 -2.32 21.52
C LEU A 216 -20.91 -1.88 22.90
N ILE A 217 -21.14 -2.79 23.87
CA ILE A 217 -22.12 -2.45 24.94
C ILE A 217 -21.67 -2.76 26.36
N GLU A 218 -20.72 -3.64 26.60
CA GLU A 218 -20.32 -3.97 27.98
C GLU A 218 -19.65 -2.80 28.73
N GLY A 219 -19.34 -1.68 28.07
CA GLY A 219 -18.72 -0.50 28.68
C GLY A 219 -19.35 0.84 28.32
N ALA A 220 -20.26 0.92 27.35
CA ALA A 220 -20.86 2.20 26.92
C ALA A 220 -21.78 2.81 27.98
N SER A 221 -22.41 2.00 28.82
CA SER A 221 -23.22 2.46 29.97
C SER A 221 -22.39 3.00 31.13
N ASN A 222 -21.10 2.70 31.19
CA ASN A 222 -20.20 3.10 32.28
C ASN A 222 -19.22 4.24 31.88
N GLY A 223 -19.41 4.89 30.71
CA GLY A 223 -18.72 6.13 30.37
C GLY A 223 -17.22 6.03 30.08
N VAL A 224 -16.64 4.84 29.98
CA VAL A 224 -15.18 4.69 29.87
C VAL A 224 -14.77 4.08 28.53
N GLY A 225 -14.28 4.94 27.63
CA GLY A 225 -13.28 4.61 26.58
C GLY A 225 -13.58 3.58 25.48
N LEU A 226 -14.38 2.54 25.72
CA LEU A 226 -14.65 1.43 24.78
C LEU A 226 -15.45 1.84 23.54
N GLY A 227 -16.31 2.86 23.65
CA GLY A 227 -17.07 3.38 22.51
C GLY A 227 -16.20 3.99 21.41
N ILE A 228 -15.10 4.66 21.77
CA ILE A 228 -14.20 5.32 20.81
C ILE A 228 -13.42 4.29 19.98
N GLU A 229 -12.96 3.21 20.60
CA GLU A 229 -12.24 2.14 19.88
C GLU A 229 -13.15 1.39 18.90
N PHE A 230 -14.37 1.09 19.33
CA PHE A 230 -15.38 0.52 18.46
C PHE A 230 -15.66 1.41 17.25
N LEU A 231 -15.84 2.71 17.48
CA LEU A 231 -16.08 3.69 16.41
C LEU A 231 -14.92 3.71 15.40
N LYS A 232 -13.68 3.61 15.87
CA LYS A 232 -12.51 3.48 14.99
C LYS A 232 -12.58 2.25 14.08
N HIS A 233 -13.17 1.14 14.55
CA HIS A 233 -13.36 -0.07 13.74
C HIS A 233 -14.52 0.08 12.76
N ALA A 234 -15.65 0.63 13.21
CA ALA A 234 -16.80 0.90 12.36
C ALA A 234 -16.44 1.87 11.21
N MET A 235 -15.64 2.89 11.50
CA MET A 235 -15.15 3.86 10.50
C MET A 235 -14.22 3.25 9.44
N ARG A 236 -13.70 2.05 9.66
CA ARG A 236 -12.86 1.31 8.71
C ARG A 236 -13.66 0.33 7.85
N THR A 237 -14.98 0.36 7.94
CA THR A 237 -15.89 -0.38 7.06
C THR A 237 -16.61 0.57 6.13
N ARG A 238 -16.87 0.12 4.90
CA ARG A 238 -17.56 0.96 3.89
C ARG A 238 -19.06 1.06 4.16
N ILE A 239 -19.64 -0.04 4.65
CA ILE A 239 -21.07 -0.18 4.96
C ILE A 239 -21.20 -0.77 6.34
N ILE A 240 -22.16 -0.28 7.09
CA ILE A 240 -22.53 -0.83 8.41
C ILE A 240 -23.86 -1.55 8.26
N ALA A 241 -23.90 -2.81 8.64
CA ALA A 241 -25.12 -3.60 8.74
C ALA A 241 -25.51 -3.78 10.22
N HIS A 242 -26.59 -3.13 10.63
CA HIS A 242 -27.11 -3.20 12.00
C HIS A 242 -28.05 -4.40 12.15
N VAL A 243 -27.70 -5.32 13.03
CA VAL A 243 -28.48 -6.53 13.35
C VAL A 243 -29.24 -6.30 14.65
N VAL A 244 -30.57 -6.40 14.59
CA VAL A 244 -31.48 -6.22 15.74
C VAL A 244 -32.27 -7.47 15.95
N ASP A 245 -32.35 -7.94 17.20
CA ASP A 245 -33.20 -9.10 17.62
C ASP A 245 -34.64 -8.66 17.82
N MET A 246 -35.49 -8.94 16.84
CA MET A 246 -36.92 -8.64 16.91
C MET A 246 -37.70 -9.60 17.81
N GLY A 247 -37.11 -10.75 18.15
CA GLY A 247 -37.73 -11.77 19.01
C GLY A 247 -37.60 -11.46 20.50
N SER A 248 -36.83 -10.43 20.87
CA SER A 248 -36.59 -10.05 22.27
C SER A 248 -36.12 -11.23 23.14
N SER A 249 -35.28 -12.11 22.58
CA SER A 249 -34.86 -13.37 23.21
C SER A 249 -34.17 -13.16 24.56
N GLU A 250 -33.59 -11.98 24.80
CA GLU A 250 -32.99 -11.59 26.08
C GLU A 250 -33.83 -10.56 26.88
N GLY A 251 -35.11 -10.40 26.52
CA GLY A 251 -36.03 -9.48 27.23
C GLY A 251 -35.76 -8.00 26.94
N ARG A 252 -34.97 -7.66 25.91
CA ARG A 252 -34.67 -6.30 25.50
C ARG A 252 -35.72 -5.75 24.54
N ASN A 253 -35.84 -4.42 24.50
CA ASN A 253 -36.71 -3.74 23.54
C ASN A 253 -35.99 -3.46 22.23
N PRO A 254 -36.35 -4.05 21.07
CA PRO A 254 -35.70 -3.86 19.81
C PRO A 254 -35.59 -2.40 19.37
N SER A 255 -36.61 -1.58 19.70
CA SER A 255 -36.61 -0.15 19.36
C SER A 255 -35.59 0.65 20.16
N GLU A 256 -35.36 0.28 21.41
CA GLU A 256 -34.33 0.93 22.25
C GLU A 256 -32.94 0.50 21.82
N ASP A 257 -32.72 -0.78 21.55
CA ASP A 257 -31.47 -1.32 21.02
C ASP A 257 -31.08 -0.60 19.73
N TYR A 258 -32.03 -0.42 18.81
CA TYR A 258 -31.80 0.32 17.57
C TYR A 258 -31.41 1.77 17.84
N ARG A 259 -32.13 2.49 18.73
CA ARG A 259 -31.86 3.89 19.06
C ARG A 259 -30.49 4.08 19.69
N VAL A 260 -30.11 3.24 20.64
CA VAL A 260 -28.82 3.31 21.33
C VAL A 260 -27.67 3.19 20.35
N ILE A 261 -27.71 2.21 19.47
CA ILE A 261 -26.63 2.00 18.49
C ILE A 261 -26.62 3.12 17.44
N SER A 262 -27.78 3.53 16.96
CA SER A 262 -27.89 4.64 16.03
C SER A 262 -27.34 5.93 16.64
N CYS A 263 -27.66 6.24 17.88
CA CYS A 263 -27.13 7.41 18.59
C CYS A 263 -25.58 7.37 18.65
N LEU A 264 -24.99 6.21 18.99
CA LEU A 264 -23.54 6.05 19.03
C LEU A 264 -22.88 6.30 17.68
N LEU A 265 -23.49 5.85 16.58
CA LEU A 265 -22.96 6.07 15.23
C LEU A 265 -23.05 7.54 14.79
N TYR A 266 -24.14 8.23 15.13
CA TYR A 266 -24.36 9.63 14.74
C TYR A 266 -23.56 10.62 15.58
N THR A 267 -23.21 10.29 16.82
CA THR A 267 -22.40 11.17 17.69
C THR A 267 -20.91 11.09 17.41
N SER A 268 -20.48 10.19 16.49
CA SER A 268 -19.10 10.05 16.07
C SER A 268 -18.76 11.08 14.98
N PRO A 269 -17.62 11.83 15.07
CA PRO A 269 -17.17 12.67 13.97
C PRO A 269 -16.92 11.82 12.73
N SER A 270 -17.49 12.24 11.60
CA SER A 270 -17.25 11.59 10.31
C SER A 270 -15.75 11.68 9.95
N PRO A 271 -15.17 10.68 9.25
CA PRO A 271 -13.81 10.78 8.74
C PRO A 271 -13.58 12.01 7.86
N ARG A 272 -14.63 12.55 7.25
CA ARG A 272 -14.58 13.78 6.45
C ARG A 272 -14.38 15.03 7.32
N ASP A 273 -14.91 15.04 8.54
CA ASP A 273 -14.81 16.21 9.44
C ASP A 273 -13.41 16.34 10.07
N ALA A 274 -12.62 15.27 10.10
CA ALA A 274 -11.25 15.28 10.62
C ALA A 274 -10.23 15.93 9.65
N HIS A 275 -10.57 16.11 8.38
CA HIS A 275 -9.71 16.76 7.39
C HIS A 275 -9.90 18.28 7.26
N GLU A 276 -11.00 18.82 7.76
CA GLU A 276 -11.28 20.28 7.69
C GLU A 276 -10.71 21.10 8.86
N SER A 277 -10.08 20.47 9.85
CA SER A 277 -9.55 21.14 11.05
C SER A 277 -8.01 21.19 11.10
N ARG A 278 -7.33 21.28 9.93
CA ARG A 278 -5.89 21.61 9.88
C ARG A 278 -5.59 22.66 8.82
#